data_50fbb9b3b975ba55400b4a592f063f97
#
_entry.id   50fbb9b3b975ba55400b4a592f063f97
#
_cell.length_a   1.000
_cell.length_b   1.000
_cell.length_c   1.000
_cell.angle_alpha   90.00
_cell.angle_beta   90.00
_cell.angle_gamma   90.00
#
_symmetry.space_group_name_H-M   'P 1'
#
loop_
_entity.id
_entity.type
_entity.pdbx_description
1 polymer ?
#
loop_
_entity_poly.entity_id
_entity_poly.type
_entity_poly.pdbx_seq_one_letter_code
_entity_poly.pdbx_strand_id
1 'polypeptide(L)'
;MNENTKNQWQKLDELRRTDPRIYGGYYTTEFLKTYRPDFYSEGYSFFPEFVKVAKINGEIVCRLAEPDIPDEDTPFDSDECVFKTSVGNFVSRNHGEFGGVLETPGGEIDGNFCDVFELGDRVYAVDSLSHLGLASTTVYSFDRGYKYHKIFSDENLGFKARYATGERAYILVSGSVSTRSVGENPKSVLLEISENGDMLKTEFDCDFQLVFNMLVSDGKMFLGADKAVVVFDLQTKEIKAYTPISVEAEKHIIGISR
;
A
#
# COMPACT_ATOMS: atom_id res chain seq x y z
N MET A 1 -16.88 -19.15 -15.79
CA MET A 1 -17.03 -18.97 -14.33
C MET A 1 -18.17 -17.99 -14.06
N ASN A 2 -19.06 -18.26 -13.10
CA ASN A 2 -20.19 -17.36 -12.83
C ASN A 2 -19.67 -16.05 -12.23
N GLU A 3 -19.99 -14.91 -12.83
CA GLU A 3 -19.63 -13.56 -12.34
C GLU A 3 -19.98 -13.32 -10.85
N ASN A 4 -20.95 -14.06 -10.33
CA ASN A 4 -21.37 -13.98 -8.92
C ASN A 4 -20.35 -14.49 -7.90
N THR A 5 -19.33 -15.25 -8.29
CA THR A 5 -18.33 -15.81 -7.35
C THR A 5 -17.13 -14.88 -7.15
N LYS A 6 -16.83 -13.96 -8.07
CA LYS A 6 -15.69 -13.07 -7.98
C LYS A 6 -15.79 -12.06 -6.81
N ASN A 7 -16.99 -11.63 -6.47
CA ASN A 7 -17.21 -10.56 -5.47
C ASN A 7 -17.62 -11.06 -4.07
N GLN A 8 -17.60 -12.37 -3.82
CA GLN A 8 -17.94 -12.90 -2.50
C GLN A 8 -16.76 -12.81 -1.53
N TRP A 9 -17.05 -12.35 -0.30
CA TRP A 9 -16.10 -12.39 0.79
C TRP A 9 -15.85 -13.85 1.21
N GLN A 10 -14.58 -14.23 1.30
CA GLN A 10 -14.10 -15.55 1.72
C GLN A 10 -13.29 -15.38 3.00
N LYS A 11 -13.38 -16.34 3.92
CA LYS A 11 -12.55 -16.36 5.11
C LYS A 11 -11.11 -16.72 4.74
N LEU A 12 -10.15 -16.17 5.49
CA LEU A 12 -8.74 -16.37 5.23
C LEU A 12 -8.34 -17.86 5.29
N ASP A 13 -8.94 -18.63 6.20
CA ASP A 13 -8.68 -20.06 6.40
C ASP A 13 -9.27 -20.94 5.28
N GLU A 14 -10.20 -20.43 4.49
CA GLU A 14 -10.76 -21.09 3.31
C GLU A 14 -9.90 -20.91 2.06
N LEU A 15 -8.89 -20.04 2.11
CA LEU A 15 -8.05 -19.71 0.97
C LEU A 15 -6.95 -20.75 0.74
N ARG A 16 -6.49 -20.84 -0.49
CA ARG A 16 -5.35 -21.66 -0.86
C ARG A 16 -4.04 -20.97 -0.48
N ARG A 17 -3.22 -21.63 0.31
CA ARG A 17 -1.86 -21.15 0.59
C ARG A 17 -1.03 -21.10 -0.70
N THR A 18 -0.29 -20.03 -0.90
CA THR A 18 0.57 -19.81 -2.08
C THR A 18 1.92 -19.24 -1.68
N ASP A 19 2.83 -19.10 -2.64
CA ASP A 19 4.12 -18.44 -2.44
C ASP A 19 3.95 -16.92 -2.58
N PRO A 20 4.29 -16.12 -1.57
CA PRO A 20 4.15 -14.67 -1.61
C PRO A 20 5.00 -13.99 -2.69
N ARG A 21 6.01 -14.68 -3.22
CA ARG A 21 6.86 -14.19 -4.31
C ARG A 21 6.19 -14.29 -5.68
N ILE A 22 5.31 -15.28 -5.85
CA ILE A 22 4.55 -15.50 -7.10
C ILE A 22 3.35 -14.55 -7.16
N TYR A 23 2.66 -14.43 -6.01
CA TYR A 23 1.51 -13.58 -5.86
C TYR A 23 1.76 -12.60 -4.71
N GLY A 24 1.28 -11.38 -4.84
CA GLY A 24 1.38 -10.39 -3.78
C GLY A 24 2.61 -9.48 -3.84
N GLY A 25 3.51 -9.68 -4.80
CA GLY A 25 4.63 -8.75 -5.04
C GLY A 25 5.58 -8.59 -3.85
N TYR A 26 5.82 -9.68 -3.10
CA TYR A 26 6.77 -9.68 -1.99
C TYR A 26 8.15 -10.15 -2.43
N TYR A 27 9.16 -9.32 -2.24
CA TYR A 27 10.53 -9.59 -2.67
C TYR A 27 11.52 -9.43 -1.52
N THR A 28 12.34 -10.47 -1.30
CA THR A 28 13.47 -10.45 -0.36
C THR A 28 14.78 -10.23 -1.09
N THR A 29 15.83 -9.84 -0.34
CA THR A 29 17.19 -9.75 -0.87
C THR A 29 17.65 -11.06 -1.52
N GLU A 30 17.36 -12.20 -0.91
CA GLU A 30 17.74 -13.51 -1.45
C GLU A 30 17.03 -13.81 -2.78
N PHE A 31 15.74 -13.52 -2.86
CA PHE A 31 14.98 -13.66 -4.11
C PHE A 31 15.52 -12.77 -5.22
N LEU A 32 15.81 -11.50 -4.94
CA LEU A 32 16.30 -10.55 -5.93
C LEU A 32 17.73 -10.85 -6.43
N LYS A 33 18.54 -11.57 -5.65
CA LYS A 33 19.86 -12.06 -6.11
C LYS A 33 19.76 -13.14 -7.19
N THR A 34 18.71 -13.93 -7.14
CA THR A 34 18.53 -15.09 -8.03
C THR A 34 17.53 -14.82 -9.16
N TYR A 35 16.65 -13.88 -8.96
CA TYR A 35 15.56 -13.55 -9.88
C TYR A 35 15.45 -12.04 -10.06
N ARG A 36 15.51 -11.58 -11.32
CA ARG A 36 15.13 -10.21 -11.68
C ARG A 36 13.74 -10.26 -12.26
N PRO A 37 12.74 -9.69 -11.57
CA PRO A 37 11.41 -9.61 -12.14
C PRO A 37 11.49 -8.74 -13.40
N ASP A 38 11.13 -9.33 -14.54
CA ASP A 38 10.99 -8.58 -15.77
C ASP A 38 9.57 -8.02 -15.83
N PHE A 39 9.40 -6.79 -15.35
CA PHE A 39 8.12 -6.09 -15.35
C PHE A 39 7.61 -5.73 -16.75
N TYR A 40 8.44 -5.92 -17.77
CA TYR A 40 8.11 -5.61 -19.16
C TYR A 40 7.96 -6.86 -20.03
N SER A 41 8.10 -8.06 -19.45
CA SER A 41 7.87 -9.28 -20.22
C SER A 41 6.39 -9.46 -20.56
N GLU A 42 6.11 -10.03 -21.71
CA GLU A 42 4.79 -10.20 -22.36
C GLU A 42 3.77 -11.05 -21.57
N GLY A 43 3.88 -11.17 -20.27
CA GLY A 43 2.98 -11.94 -19.41
C GLY A 43 2.45 -11.17 -18.20
N TYR A 44 2.90 -9.96 -17.97
CA TYR A 44 2.33 -9.12 -16.93
C TYR A 44 1.00 -8.56 -17.42
N SER A 45 -0.09 -9.04 -16.84
CA SER A 45 -1.39 -8.41 -17.04
C SER A 45 -1.29 -6.96 -16.55
N PHE A 46 -1.53 -5.99 -17.42
CA PHE A 46 -1.64 -4.57 -17.07
C PHE A 46 -2.81 -4.31 -16.11
N PHE A 47 -3.65 -5.30 -15.89
CA PHE A 47 -4.80 -5.25 -14.98
C PHE A 47 -4.60 -6.26 -13.86
N PRO A 48 -3.92 -5.90 -12.78
CA PRO A 48 -3.77 -6.76 -11.63
C PRO A 48 -5.15 -7.10 -11.03
N GLU A 49 -5.35 -8.36 -10.65
CA GLU A 49 -6.54 -8.77 -9.91
C GLU A 49 -6.33 -8.44 -8.43
N PHE A 50 -6.86 -7.33 -7.99
CA PHE A 50 -6.71 -6.87 -6.61
C PHE A 50 -7.46 -7.76 -5.63
N VAL A 51 -6.79 -8.16 -4.57
CA VAL A 51 -7.45 -8.77 -3.42
C VAL A 51 -7.64 -7.70 -2.35
N LYS A 52 -8.89 -7.48 -1.95
CA LYS A 52 -9.22 -6.61 -0.83
C LYS A 52 -9.36 -7.43 0.44
N VAL A 53 -8.70 -7.01 1.52
CA VAL A 53 -8.82 -7.60 2.85
C VAL A 53 -9.63 -6.69 3.77
N ALA A 54 -10.45 -7.27 4.62
CA ALA A 54 -11.25 -6.55 5.63
C ALA A 54 -11.46 -7.40 6.88
N LYS A 55 -11.86 -6.75 7.99
CA LYS A 55 -12.35 -7.43 9.20
C LYS A 55 -13.86 -7.24 9.27
N ILE A 56 -14.63 -8.32 9.15
CA ILE A 56 -16.11 -8.31 9.20
C ILE A 56 -16.54 -9.24 10.31
N ASN A 57 -17.34 -8.74 11.26
CA ASN A 57 -17.82 -9.50 12.42
C ASN A 57 -16.69 -10.20 13.20
N GLY A 58 -15.52 -9.55 13.30
CA GLY A 58 -14.35 -10.08 14.01
C GLY A 58 -13.47 -11.03 13.19
N GLU A 59 -13.92 -11.48 12.03
CA GLU A 59 -13.19 -12.39 11.15
C GLU A 59 -12.44 -11.64 10.05
N ILE A 60 -11.25 -12.13 9.70
CA ILE A 60 -10.49 -11.63 8.55
C ILE A 60 -11.04 -12.30 7.28
N VAL A 61 -11.50 -11.48 6.37
CA VAL A 61 -12.10 -11.91 5.11
C VAL A 61 -11.44 -11.17 3.94
N CYS A 62 -11.48 -11.80 2.77
CA CYS A 62 -10.98 -11.18 1.55
C CYS A 62 -11.90 -11.44 0.36
N ARG A 63 -11.77 -10.65 -0.66
CA ARG A 63 -12.41 -10.86 -1.97
C ARG A 63 -11.54 -10.32 -3.08
N LEU A 64 -11.72 -10.83 -4.29
CA LEU A 64 -11.26 -10.13 -5.48
C LEU A 64 -12.05 -8.83 -5.61
N ALA A 65 -11.36 -7.74 -5.84
CA ALA A 65 -11.96 -6.45 -6.14
C ALA A 65 -11.55 -6.09 -7.56
N GLU A 66 -12.49 -5.61 -8.36
CA GLU A 66 -12.14 -4.93 -9.59
C GLU A 66 -11.43 -3.63 -9.20
N PRO A 67 -10.37 -3.23 -9.91
CA PRO A 67 -9.81 -1.91 -9.72
C PRO A 67 -10.94 -0.91 -10.00
N ASP A 68 -11.11 0.06 -9.11
CA ASP A 68 -11.89 1.26 -9.41
C ASP A 68 -11.12 2.01 -10.51
N ILE A 69 -11.29 1.57 -11.75
CA ILE A 69 -10.75 2.28 -12.91
C ILE A 69 -11.61 3.52 -13.04
N PRO A 70 -11.03 4.73 -12.93
CA PRO A 70 -11.78 5.95 -13.21
C PRO A 70 -12.40 5.80 -14.59
N ASP A 71 -13.68 6.16 -14.73
CA ASP A 71 -14.36 6.20 -16.03
C ASP A 71 -13.46 6.95 -17.02
N GLU A 72 -13.36 6.43 -18.27
CA GLU A 72 -12.57 7.04 -19.35
C GLU A 72 -12.96 8.50 -19.62
N ASP A 73 -14.16 8.90 -19.16
CA ASP A 73 -14.69 10.27 -19.23
C ASP A 73 -14.25 11.17 -18.08
N THR A 74 -13.49 10.67 -17.08
CA THR A 74 -12.94 11.55 -16.05
C THR A 74 -11.82 12.37 -16.70
N PRO A 75 -11.96 13.70 -16.80
CA PRO A 75 -10.91 14.52 -17.42
C PRO A 75 -9.60 14.28 -16.68
N PHE A 76 -8.50 14.12 -17.41
CA PHE A 76 -7.13 13.96 -16.88
C PHE A 76 -6.73 15.09 -15.92
N ASP A 77 -7.54 16.13 -15.82
CA ASP A 77 -7.35 17.34 -15.01
C ASP A 77 -8.02 17.29 -13.62
N SER A 78 -8.64 16.18 -13.20
CA SER A 78 -9.31 16.10 -11.90
C SER A 78 -8.59 15.16 -10.90
N ASP A 79 -7.27 15.28 -10.78
CA ASP A 79 -6.51 14.63 -9.71
C ASP A 79 -6.74 15.32 -8.35
N GLU A 80 -7.89 15.98 -8.21
CA GLU A 80 -8.33 16.62 -6.98
C GLU A 80 -8.98 15.59 -6.06
N CYS A 81 -8.38 15.40 -4.89
CA CYS A 81 -8.90 14.56 -3.83
C CYS A 81 -9.28 15.41 -2.60
N VAL A 82 -10.54 15.34 -2.17
CA VAL A 82 -11.03 16.09 -1.01
C VAL A 82 -11.09 15.17 0.21
N PHE A 83 -10.29 15.46 1.23
CA PHE A 83 -10.29 14.78 2.52
C PHE A 83 -11.05 15.63 3.54
N LYS A 84 -12.13 15.08 4.06
CA LYS A 84 -12.95 15.75 5.08
C LYS A 84 -12.44 15.39 6.45
N THR A 85 -12.10 16.40 7.24
CA THR A 85 -11.64 16.25 8.63
C THR A 85 -12.49 17.09 9.58
N SER A 86 -12.38 16.84 10.87
CA SER A 86 -13.11 17.61 11.90
C SER A 86 -12.65 19.08 11.96
N VAL A 87 -11.46 19.38 11.47
CA VAL A 87 -10.90 20.75 11.44
C VAL A 87 -11.07 21.45 10.10
N GLY A 88 -11.67 20.81 9.09
CA GLY A 88 -11.92 21.36 7.77
C GLY A 88 -11.55 20.44 6.62
N ASN A 89 -11.70 20.92 5.41
CA ASN A 89 -11.33 20.15 4.23
C ASN A 89 -9.87 20.36 3.88
N PHE A 90 -9.22 19.26 3.53
CA PHE A 90 -7.91 19.25 2.89
C PHE A 90 -8.12 18.84 1.44
N VAL A 91 -7.58 19.58 0.49
CA VAL A 91 -7.74 19.31 -0.93
C VAL A 91 -6.38 19.08 -1.55
N SER A 92 -6.14 17.86 -2.01
CA SER A 92 -4.91 17.52 -2.72
C SER A 92 -5.13 17.63 -4.23
N ARG A 93 -4.16 18.27 -4.90
CA ARG A 93 -3.99 18.17 -6.35
C ARG A 93 -2.61 17.58 -6.60
N ASN A 94 -2.60 16.37 -7.14
CA ASN A 94 -1.38 15.59 -7.37
C ASN A 94 -1.10 15.54 -8.86
N HIS A 95 0.04 16.07 -9.30
CA HIS A 95 0.47 16.08 -10.70
C HIS A 95 1.64 15.13 -10.95
N GLY A 96 1.82 14.13 -10.08
CA GLY A 96 2.89 13.13 -10.19
C GLY A 96 4.28 13.77 -10.14
N GLU A 97 5.12 13.47 -11.13
CA GLU A 97 6.49 14.00 -11.19
C GLU A 97 6.56 15.53 -11.38
N PHE A 98 5.47 16.15 -11.78
CA PHE A 98 5.39 17.61 -11.96
C PHE A 98 5.02 18.33 -10.65
N GLY A 99 4.97 17.63 -9.54
CA GLY A 99 4.63 18.18 -8.24
C GLY A 99 3.13 18.12 -7.95
N GLY A 100 2.71 18.87 -6.95
CA GLY A 100 1.32 18.95 -6.51
C GLY A 100 1.19 19.92 -5.37
N VAL A 101 -0.01 20.05 -4.81
CA VAL A 101 -0.30 20.94 -3.70
C VAL A 101 -1.36 20.32 -2.79
N LEU A 102 -1.22 20.55 -1.48
CA LEU A 102 -2.27 20.31 -0.50
C LEU A 102 -2.79 21.66 -0.01
N GLU A 103 -4.03 21.98 -0.39
CA GLU A 103 -4.75 23.09 0.22
C GLU A 103 -5.29 22.66 1.58
N THR A 104 -5.00 23.42 2.59
CA THR A 104 -5.48 23.23 3.96
C THR A 104 -6.23 24.48 4.41
N PRO A 105 -7.04 24.41 5.47
CA PRO A 105 -7.66 25.63 6.01
C PRO A 105 -6.64 26.67 6.49
N GLY A 106 -5.37 26.28 6.70
CA GLY A 106 -4.28 27.18 7.13
C GLY A 106 -3.38 27.69 5.99
N GLY A 107 -3.61 27.26 4.74
CA GLY A 107 -2.79 27.64 3.58
C GLY A 107 -2.40 26.43 2.72
N GLU A 108 -1.48 26.65 1.79
CA GLU A 108 -1.04 25.65 0.82
C GLU A 108 0.32 25.07 1.20
N ILE A 109 0.55 23.80 0.82
CA ILE A 109 1.80 23.08 1.01
C ILE A 109 2.12 22.35 -0.28
N ASP A 110 3.29 22.59 -0.84
CA ASP A 110 3.78 21.88 -2.03
C ASP A 110 4.06 20.40 -1.72
N GLY A 111 3.63 19.50 -2.60
CA GLY A 111 3.86 18.05 -2.50
C GLY A 111 2.81 17.23 -3.20
N ASN A 112 3.09 15.94 -3.36
CA ASN A 112 2.18 14.96 -3.97
C ASN A 112 1.40 14.21 -2.89
N PHE A 113 0.45 14.88 -2.27
CA PHE A 113 -0.31 14.30 -1.17
C PHE A 113 -1.30 13.26 -1.67
N CYS A 114 -1.14 12.03 -1.21
CA CYS A 114 -1.95 10.89 -1.61
C CYS A 114 -2.93 10.41 -0.53
N ASP A 115 -2.76 10.86 0.72
CA ASP A 115 -3.66 10.49 1.83
C ASP A 115 -3.66 11.57 2.92
N VAL A 116 -4.84 11.78 3.52
CA VAL A 116 -5.03 12.63 4.70
C VAL A 116 -6.01 11.94 5.65
N PHE A 117 -5.67 11.87 6.92
CA PHE A 117 -6.49 11.20 7.93
C PHE A 117 -6.37 11.88 9.30
N GLU A 118 -7.35 11.63 10.15
CA GLU A 118 -7.36 12.05 11.54
C GLU A 118 -7.02 10.90 12.48
N LEU A 119 -6.29 11.21 13.55
CA LEU A 119 -6.06 10.32 14.66
C LEU A 119 -5.90 11.15 15.95
N GLY A 120 -6.75 10.90 16.94
CA GLY A 120 -6.79 11.71 18.14
C GLY A 120 -7.19 13.16 17.84
N ASP A 121 -6.37 14.10 18.23
CA ASP A 121 -6.57 15.54 18.04
C ASP A 121 -5.74 16.15 16.88
N ARG A 122 -5.16 15.29 16.04
CA ARG A 122 -4.26 15.68 14.95
C ARG A 122 -4.76 15.20 13.60
N VAL A 123 -4.36 15.94 12.58
CA VAL A 123 -4.49 15.53 11.19
C VAL A 123 -3.10 15.13 10.68
N TYR A 124 -3.06 14.08 9.92
CA TYR A 124 -1.85 13.58 9.26
C TYR A 124 -2.03 13.62 7.75
N ALA A 125 -0.98 13.98 7.04
CA ALA A 125 -0.97 13.94 5.58
C ALA A 125 0.27 13.19 5.08
N VAL A 126 0.08 12.40 4.04
CA VAL A 126 1.11 11.61 3.39
C VAL A 126 1.39 12.21 2.02
N ASP A 127 2.58 12.77 1.87
CA ASP A 127 3.14 13.19 0.59
C ASP A 127 4.01 12.05 0.06
N SER A 128 3.69 11.53 -1.12
CA SER A 128 4.44 10.43 -1.70
C SER A 128 4.50 10.48 -3.21
N LEU A 129 5.69 10.25 -3.73
CA LEU A 129 5.94 10.03 -5.14
C LEU A 129 6.41 8.59 -5.36
N SER A 130 5.86 7.93 -6.38
CA SER A 130 6.33 6.61 -6.84
C SER A 130 6.19 6.57 -8.36
N HIS A 131 7.17 7.10 -9.08
CA HIS A 131 7.14 7.24 -10.53
C HIS A 131 8.53 7.10 -11.16
N LEU A 132 8.63 6.39 -12.30
CA LEU A 132 9.82 6.26 -13.15
C LEU A 132 11.14 5.97 -12.40
N GLY A 133 11.07 5.16 -11.36
CA GLY A 133 12.26 4.83 -10.61
C GLY A 133 12.52 5.75 -9.41
N LEU A 134 11.71 6.75 -9.18
CA LEU A 134 11.73 7.57 -7.98
C LEU A 134 10.71 7.07 -6.98
N ALA A 135 11.08 7.00 -5.73
CA ALA A 135 10.17 6.75 -4.64
C ALA A 135 10.53 7.66 -3.48
N SER A 136 9.54 8.32 -2.93
CA SER A 136 9.71 9.12 -1.71
C SER A 136 8.43 9.12 -0.91
N THR A 137 8.55 9.27 0.40
CA THR A 137 7.39 9.49 1.27
C THR A 137 7.79 10.42 2.40
N THR A 138 6.94 11.41 2.63
CA THR A 138 7.00 12.27 3.82
C THR A 138 5.65 12.22 4.52
N VAL A 139 5.64 12.04 5.83
CA VAL A 139 4.44 12.13 6.66
C VAL A 139 4.50 13.39 7.50
N TYR A 140 3.45 14.19 7.40
CA TYR A 140 3.26 15.40 8.16
C TYR A 140 2.21 15.21 9.25
N SER A 141 2.40 15.86 10.39
CA SER A 141 1.41 15.99 11.45
C SER A 141 1.01 17.44 11.59
N PHE A 142 -0.29 17.72 11.63
CA PHE A 142 -0.89 19.03 11.80
C PHE A 142 -1.54 19.14 13.18
N ASP A 143 -1.31 20.26 13.85
CA ASP A 143 -2.09 20.63 15.03
C ASP A 143 -3.42 21.32 14.63
N ARG A 144 -4.26 21.60 15.61
CA ARG A 144 -5.55 22.28 15.38
C ARG A 144 -5.41 23.72 14.84
N GLY A 145 -4.24 24.30 14.92
CA GLY A 145 -3.91 25.63 14.35
C GLY A 145 -3.28 25.54 12.97
N TYR A 146 -3.32 24.37 12.34
CA TYR A 146 -2.74 24.05 11.03
C TYR A 146 -1.24 24.21 10.95
N LYS A 147 -0.53 24.35 12.06
CA LYS A 147 0.92 24.23 12.07
C LYS A 147 1.28 22.77 11.86
N TYR A 148 2.18 22.55 10.94
CA TYR A 148 2.62 21.20 10.60
C TYR A 148 4.10 21.02 10.82
N HIS A 149 4.46 19.77 11.04
CA HIS A 149 5.84 19.34 11.09
C HIS A 149 5.97 17.95 10.48
N LYS A 150 7.12 17.70 9.95
CA LYS A 150 7.50 16.44 9.35
C LYS A 150 7.82 15.44 10.46
N ILE A 151 7.10 14.31 10.51
CA ILE A 151 7.33 13.25 11.49
C ILE A 151 8.10 12.06 10.90
N PHE A 152 8.04 11.89 9.56
CA PHE A 152 8.79 10.87 8.84
C PHE A 152 9.17 11.39 7.46
N SER A 153 10.34 10.98 6.95
CA SER A 153 10.72 11.19 5.55
C SER A 153 11.72 10.13 5.12
N ASP A 154 11.52 9.60 3.92
CA ASP A 154 12.46 8.69 3.25
C ASP A 154 12.39 8.93 1.73
N GLU A 155 13.55 9.07 1.10
CA GLU A 155 13.68 9.41 -0.33
C GLU A 155 13.75 8.17 -1.24
N ASN A 156 13.60 6.98 -0.68
CA ASN A 156 13.69 5.71 -1.41
C ASN A 156 12.48 4.81 -1.21
N LEU A 157 11.51 5.23 -0.39
CA LEU A 157 10.32 4.46 -0.06
C LEU A 157 9.05 5.19 -0.51
N GLY A 158 8.21 4.52 -1.30
CA GLY A 158 6.90 5.01 -1.69
C GLY A 158 5.79 4.49 -0.78
N PHE A 159 4.76 5.28 -0.59
CA PHE A 159 3.55 4.88 0.14
C PHE A 159 2.87 3.70 -0.55
N LYS A 160 2.41 2.74 0.24
CA LYS A 160 1.70 1.55 -0.26
C LYS A 160 0.27 1.46 0.26
N ALA A 161 0.09 1.59 1.57
CA ALA A 161 -1.23 1.48 2.17
C ALA A 161 -1.26 2.10 3.57
N ARG A 162 -2.45 2.47 4.00
CA ARG A 162 -2.73 2.87 5.37
C ARG A 162 -3.88 2.04 5.95
N TYR A 163 -3.78 1.76 7.23
CA TYR A 163 -4.88 1.26 8.05
C TYR A 163 -4.97 2.07 9.33
N ALA A 164 -6.17 2.50 9.71
CA ALA A 164 -6.38 3.22 10.95
C ALA A 164 -7.53 2.62 11.76
N THR A 165 -7.35 2.62 13.06
CA THR A 165 -8.38 2.40 14.07
C THR A 165 -8.66 3.73 14.78
N GLY A 166 -9.55 3.76 15.78
CA GLY A 166 -9.75 4.97 16.59
C GLY A 166 -8.53 5.36 17.44
N GLU A 167 -7.61 4.43 17.71
CA GLU A 167 -6.49 4.61 18.63
C GLU A 167 -5.12 4.64 17.93
N ARG A 168 -5.02 4.05 16.73
CA ARG A 168 -3.76 3.87 16.02
C ARG A 168 -3.92 3.99 14.52
N ALA A 169 -2.90 4.52 13.88
CA ALA A 169 -2.75 4.45 12.43
C ALA A 169 -1.47 3.71 12.06
N TYR A 170 -1.52 2.96 10.99
CA TYR A 170 -0.42 2.20 10.42
C TYR A 170 -0.21 2.66 8.98
N ILE A 171 1.01 3.02 8.63
CA ILE A 171 1.39 3.44 7.28
C ILE A 171 2.51 2.52 6.80
N LEU A 172 2.28 1.82 5.70
CA LEU A 172 3.29 0.99 5.04
C LEU A 172 3.92 1.80 3.91
N VAL A 173 5.22 1.94 3.97
CA VAL A 173 6.04 2.47 2.88
C VAL A 173 7.05 1.41 2.45
N SER A 174 7.30 1.30 1.15
CA SER A 174 8.17 0.26 0.61
C SER A 174 8.92 0.79 -0.61
N GLY A 175 10.12 0.32 -0.78
CA GLY A 175 10.89 0.58 -1.97
C GLY A 175 10.22 0.02 -3.23
N SER A 176 10.80 0.34 -4.37
CA SER A 176 10.39 -0.23 -5.65
C SER A 176 11.55 -0.98 -6.28
N VAL A 177 11.29 -2.19 -6.74
CA VAL A 177 12.31 -2.99 -7.45
C VAL A 177 12.77 -2.30 -8.73
N SER A 178 11.89 -1.52 -9.37
CA SER A 178 12.21 -0.76 -10.57
C SER A 178 13.10 0.46 -10.31
N THR A 179 13.16 0.93 -9.06
CA THR A 179 13.90 2.14 -8.68
C THR A 179 15.30 1.86 -8.17
N ARG A 180 15.64 0.58 -7.96
CA ARG A 180 16.89 0.23 -7.29
C ARG A 180 18.03 0.03 -8.25
N SER A 181 19.16 0.61 -7.91
CA SER A 181 20.44 0.22 -8.48
C SER A 181 20.76 -1.24 -8.10
N VAL A 182 21.50 -1.91 -8.96
CA VAL A 182 21.95 -3.28 -8.76
C VAL A 182 22.81 -3.33 -7.48
N GLY A 183 22.33 -4.02 -6.44
CA GLY A 183 23.06 -4.19 -5.17
C GLY A 183 22.41 -3.55 -3.95
N GLU A 184 21.34 -2.77 -4.11
CA GLU A 184 20.59 -2.26 -2.95
C GLU A 184 19.68 -3.33 -2.36
N ASN A 185 19.61 -3.36 -1.04
CA ASN A 185 18.74 -4.30 -0.33
C ASN A 185 17.28 -3.80 -0.35
N PRO A 186 16.30 -4.69 -0.54
CA PRO A 186 14.89 -4.36 -0.37
C PRO A 186 14.63 -3.84 1.05
N LYS A 187 13.80 -2.83 1.15
CA LYS A 187 13.46 -2.21 2.42
C LYS A 187 12.01 -1.77 2.43
N SER A 188 11.34 -2.08 3.52
CA SER A 188 10.03 -1.52 3.83
C SER A 188 10.00 -1.02 5.26
N VAL A 189 9.11 -0.10 5.54
CA VAL A 189 8.90 0.46 6.86
C VAL A 189 7.41 0.48 7.16
N LEU A 190 7.04 -0.03 8.33
CA LEU A 190 5.73 0.18 8.92
C LEU A 190 5.87 1.26 9.99
N LEU A 191 5.16 2.35 9.81
CA LEU A 191 4.98 3.38 10.82
C LEU A 191 3.70 3.07 11.59
N GLU A 192 3.80 2.99 12.91
CA GLU A 192 2.66 2.90 13.82
C GLU A 192 2.58 4.22 14.59
N ILE A 193 1.47 4.93 14.45
CA ILE A 193 1.22 6.21 15.10
C ILE A 193 0.08 6.01 16.10
N SER A 194 0.30 6.39 17.36
CA SER A 194 -0.73 6.38 18.39
C SER A 194 -1.57 7.65 18.35
N GLU A 195 -2.75 7.64 18.97
CA GLU A 195 -3.61 8.83 19.13
C GLU A 195 -2.91 10.00 19.83
N ASN A 196 -1.91 9.71 20.68
CA ASN A 196 -1.11 10.73 21.35
C ASN A 196 -0.01 11.33 20.44
N GLY A 197 0.15 10.80 19.23
CA GLY A 197 1.17 11.23 18.27
C GLY A 197 2.53 10.56 18.45
N ASP A 198 2.67 9.57 19.36
CA ASP A 198 3.87 8.76 19.46
C ASP A 198 3.99 7.87 18.22
N MET A 199 5.21 7.79 17.66
CA MET A 199 5.47 7.01 16.48
C MET A 199 6.49 5.90 16.76
N LEU A 200 6.12 4.66 16.38
CA LEU A 200 7.01 3.51 16.32
C LEU A 200 7.31 3.17 14.86
N LYS A 201 8.57 2.91 14.57
CA LYS A 201 9.05 2.50 13.24
C LYS A 201 9.52 1.05 13.29
N THR A 202 8.97 0.23 12.41
CA THR A 202 9.43 -1.16 12.22
C THR A 202 9.97 -1.31 10.81
N GLU A 203 11.23 -1.73 10.68
CA GLU A 203 11.90 -1.94 9.39
C GLU A 203 11.86 -3.42 9.00
N PHE A 204 11.78 -3.67 7.69
CA PHE A 204 11.79 -5.01 7.10
C PHE A 204 12.78 -5.06 5.94
N ASP A 205 13.52 -6.18 5.82
CA ASP A 205 14.45 -6.44 4.72
C ASP A 205 13.71 -7.06 3.51
N CYS A 206 12.64 -6.42 3.11
CA CYS A 206 11.81 -6.85 1.99
C CYS A 206 11.09 -5.67 1.34
N ASP A 207 10.65 -5.86 0.10
CA ASP A 207 9.75 -4.94 -0.59
C ASP A 207 8.35 -5.55 -0.71
N PHE A 208 7.35 -4.68 -0.56
CA PHE A 208 5.95 -4.97 -0.88
C PHE A 208 5.55 -4.10 -2.08
N GLN A 209 5.41 -4.71 -3.27
CA GLN A 209 5.22 -3.94 -4.50
C GLN A 209 3.76 -3.63 -4.82
N LEU A 210 2.94 -4.64 -4.85
CA LEU A 210 1.57 -4.59 -5.37
C LEU A 210 0.56 -4.67 -4.22
N VAL A 211 0.66 -3.74 -3.28
CA VAL A 211 -0.26 -3.64 -2.13
C VAL A 211 -1.29 -2.56 -2.42
N PHE A 212 -2.57 -2.88 -2.24
CA PHE A 212 -3.71 -2.01 -2.51
C PHE A 212 -4.50 -1.64 -1.27
N ASN A 213 -4.51 -2.52 -0.26
CA ASN A 213 -5.04 -2.18 1.03
C ASN A 213 -4.35 -2.97 2.15
N MET A 214 -4.50 -2.48 3.36
CA MET A 214 -3.89 -3.06 4.55
C MET A 214 -4.90 -3.13 5.69
N LEU A 215 -4.72 -4.14 6.52
CA LEU A 215 -5.40 -4.32 7.81
C LEU A 215 -4.37 -4.80 8.82
N VAL A 216 -4.39 -4.26 10.04
CA VAL A 216 -3.57 -4.75 11.15
C VAL A 216 -4.50 -5.28 12.24
N SER A 217 -4.30 -6.51 12.66
CA SER A 217 -5.07 -7.16 13.75
C SER A 217 -4.25 -8.26 14.40
N ASP A 218 -4.35 -8.37 15.72
CA ASP A 218 -3.79 -9.47 16.51
C ASP A 218 -2.28 -9.69 16.24
N GLY A 219 -1.50 -8.59 16.14
CA GLY A 219 -0.06 -8.63 15.90
C GLY A 219 0.33 -9.04 14.49
N LYS A 220 -0.61 -9.06 13.56
CA LYS A 220 -0.38 -9.40 12.15
C LYS A 220 -0.82 -8.26 11.24
N MET A 221 -0.05 -8.07 10.18
CA MET A 221 -0.38 -7.20 9.05
C MET A 221 -0.91 -8.07 7.90
N PHE A 222 -2.08 -7.75 7.42
CA PHE A 222 -2.72 -8.39 6.27
C PHE A 222 -2.71 -7.40 5.12
N LEU A 223 -2.06 -7.76 4.04
CA LEU A 223 -1.93 -6.93 2.85
C LEU A 223 -2.76 -7.52 1.72
N GLY A 224 -3.74 -6.77 1.26
CA GLY A 224 -4.42 -7.07 0.03
C GLY A 224 -3.53 -6.68 -1.15
N ALA A 225 -3.20 -7.66 -1.99
CA ALA A 225 -2.20 -7.52 -3.04
C ALA A 225 -2.68 -8.13 -4.36
N ASP A 226 -1.82 -8.16 -5.39
CA ASP A 226 -2.15 -8.82 -6.64
C ASP A 226 -2.37 -10.32 -6.41
N LYS A 227 -3.59 -10.79 -6.71
CA LYS A 227 -4.05 -12.18 -6.63
C LYS A 227 -3.90 -12.86 -5.26
N ALA A 228 -3.51 -12.13 -4.21
CA ALA A 228 -3.27 -12.72 -2.89
C ALA A 228 -3.53 -11.78 -1.72
N VAL A 229 -3.72 -12.38 -0.55
CA VAL A 229 -3.52 -11.73 0.75
C VAL A 229 -2.16 -12.17 1.28
N VAL A 230 -1.28 -11.22 1.55
CA VAL A 230 -0.02 -11.46 2.23
C VAL A 230 -0.21 -11.21 3.72
N VAL A 231 0.09 -12.20 4.54
CA VAL A 231 0.02 -12.11 6.00
C VAL A 231 1.43 -12.06 6.55
N PHE A 232 1.73 -10.97 7.23
CA PHE A 232 3.01 -10.74 7.89
C PHE A 232 2.81 -10.72 9.40
N ASP A 233 3.47 -11.62 10.11
CA ASP A 233 3.49 -11.63 11.57
C ASP A 233 4.52 -10.60 12.06
N LEU A 234 4.05 -9.60 12.77
CA LEU A 234 4.88 -8.46 13.21
C LEU A 234 5.92 -8.86 14.26
N GLN A 235 5.69 -9.93 15.00
CA GLN A 235 6.60 -10.42 16.04
C GLN A 235 7.64 -11.39 15.49
N THR A 236 7.18 -12.43 14.80
CA THR A 236 8.05 -13.52 14.31
C THR A 236 8.70 -13.20 12.97
N LYS A 237 8.18 -12.18 12.26
CA LYS A 237 8.56 -11.82 10.89
C LYS A 237 8.23 -12.91 9.85
N GLU A 238 7.42 -13.89 10.23
CA GLU A 238 6.96 -14.93 9.32
C GLU A 238 5.99 -14.34 8.29
N ILE A 239 6.13 -14.78 7.04
CA ILE A 239 5.27 -14.39 5.93
C ILE A 239 4.54 -15.59 5.37
N LYS A 240 3.25 -15.39 5.12
CA LYS A 240 2.38 -16.35 4.44
C LYS A 240 1.56 -15.61 3.39
N ALA A 241 1.24 -16.27 2.29
CA ALA A 241 0.31 -15.74 1.32
C ALA A 241 -0.81 -16.73 1.03
N TYR A 242 -1.98 -16.18 0.73
CA TYR A 242 -3.21 -16.92 0.50
C TYR A 242 -3.91 -16.35 -0.73
N THR A 243 -4.29 -17.23 -1.65
CA THR A 243 -4.98 -16.85 -2.89
C THR A 243 -6.44 -17.27 -2.82
N PRO A 244 -7.40 -16.42 -3.18
CA PRO A 244 -8.80 -16.79 -3.32
C PRO A 244 -8.99 -18.00 -4.24
N ILE A 245 -9.95 -18.86 -3.92
CA ILE A 245 -10.21 -20.10 -4.70
C ILE A 245 -10.64 -19.77 -6.13
N SER A 246 -11.25 -18.61 -6.34
CA SER A 246 -11.67 -18.12 -7.66
C SER A 246 -10.51 -17.72 -8.58
N VAL A 247 -9.30 -17.49 -8.02
CA VAL A 247 -8.11 -17.25 -8.82
C VAL A 247 -7.67 -18.58 -9.42
N GLU A 248 -7.75 -18.72 -10.73
CA GLU A 248 -7.21 -19.90 -11.42
C GLU A 248 -5.71 -20.00 -11.11
N ALA A 249 -5.26 -21.24 -10.89
CA ALA A 249 -3.84 -21.52 -10.77
C ALA A 249 -3.23 -21.34 -12.17
N GLU A 250 -2.93 -20.10 -12.51
CA GLU A 250 -2.15 -19.82 -13.70
C GLU A 250 -0.82 -20.57 -13.56
N LYS A 251 -0.54 -21.43 -14.53
CA LYS A 251 0.78 -22.02 -14.70
C LYS A 251 1.71 -20.93 -15.22
N HIS A 252 1.93 -19.88 -14.43
CA HIS A 252 3.04 -19.00 -14.71
C HIS A 252 4.32 -19.79 -14.40
N ILE A 253 4.83 -20.38 -15.43
CA ILE A 253 6.21 -20.82 -15.49
C ILE A 253 7.01 -19.53 -15.33
N ILE A 254 7.45 -19.27 -14.08
CA ILE A 254 8.56 -18.37 -13.87
C ILE A 254 9.68 -19.01 -14.68
N GLY A 255 9.97 -18.45 -15.82
CA GLY A 255 11.08 -18.91 -16.66
C GLY A 255 12.37 -18.72 -15.87
N ILE A 256 12.75 -19.76 -15.14
CA ILE A 256 14.09 -19.88 -14.58
C ILE A 256 14.94 -20.20 -15.81
N SER A 257 15.39 -19.18 -16.52
CA SER A 257 16.51 -19.32 -17.43
C SER A 257 17.73 -19.63 -16.58
N ARG A 258 18.17 -20.87 -16.65
CA ARG A 258 19.45 -21.31 -16.11
C ARG A 258 20.62 -20.66 -16.81
#